data_ad0de9b4e303195aec3203bf7bb7023d
#
_entry.id   ad0de9b4e303195aec3203bf7bb7023d
#
_cell.length_a   1.000
_cell.length_b   1.000
_cell.length_c   1.000
_cell.angle_alpha   90.00
_cell.angle_beta   90.00
_cell.angle_gamma   90.00
#
_symmetry.space_group_name_H-M   'P 1'
#
loop_
_entity.id
_entity.type
_entity.pdbx_description
1 polymer ?
#
loop_
_entity_poly.entity_id
_entity_poly.type
_entity_poly.pdbx_seq_one_letter_code
_entity_poly.pdbx_strand_id
1 'polypeptide(L)'
;MKKYAPYIFIVGLFLCLYGTLQVRPIRWDMTDDKHYSLSEASKALLRQTDAPIEVTLLLDGDLNAGFRRLKKATEETIEEMGVYGNLSLTLRSREGTKLQDSLGLRPIVIHEREQNGKTAQTTVYPYAIMQYKGRKAVVTLLKNTRGLSGEENLNASIEQLEFAFMEALHLLQQQETPRVAILEGHGEPDEAHTYDLMSALSKYFAVDRGNLSPTLPSREGDTVPVNVHILDGYKAVLVIDPQTAFSEQERFIIDQYIMRGGAVLWAVNGVRFSEQALQSNGFTPILPLELGLTDMLFRYGVRVNPALVQDIQCLPIPVNVSNDPQSPNLQPMPWTYAPLLLTSQGSPITKNMGQVMSTFVSPIDAVGGEDGIEKRVLLATSTASRVTATPGEVDLNDLNPDMTAFQYQYVPVAVSMEGVFQSAFAHRMMPEGIESDEPIRKTSARTRQIVVGSGSILLNETQKGQALPMGYDRYSGMQFSNRDFAANALLWLTDSEGLISLREKSVVLRLLNDKRAHEKRVQVQVISTILPVAILAIIGGIVLVVRKRKYERV
;
A
#
# COMPACT_ATOMS: atom_id res chain seq x y z
N MET A 1 -0.14 -8.58 68.67
CA MET A 1 0.38 -8.95 67.30
C MET A 1 -0.66 -9.64 66.43
N LYS A 2 -1.51 -10.55 66.86
CA LYS A 2 -2.54 -11.21 66.00
C LYS A 2 -3.57 -10.27 65.36
N LYS A 3 -3.82 -9.10 65.92
CA LYS A 3 -4.81 -8.12 65.42
C LYS A 3 -4.35 -7.34 64.16
N TYR A 4 -3.04 -7.26 63.93
CA TYR A 4 -2.45 -6.53 62.78
C TYR A 4 -1.94 -7.46 61.66
N ALA A 5 -1.91 -8.77 61.88
CA ALA A 5 -1.46 -9.76 60.90
C ALA A 5 -2.16 -9.65 59.54
N PRO A 6 -3.52 -9.48 59.44
CA PRO A 6 -4.16 -9.36 58.12
C PRO A 6 -3.79 -8.07 57.38
N TYR A 7 -3.51 -6.97 58.09
CA TYR A 7 -3.10 -5.72 57.48
C TYR A 7 -1.67 -5.79 56.95
N ILE A 8 -0.77 -6.45 57.68
CA ILE A 8 0.62 -6.69 57.24
C ILE A 8 0.63 -7.59 56.01
N PHE A 9 -0.25 -8.62 55.96
CA PHE A 9 -0.39 -9.50 54.81
C PHE A 9 -0.91 -8.76 53.58
N ILE A 10 -1.92 -7.89 53.73
CA ILE A 10 -2.46 -7.07 52.62
C ILE A 10 -1.40 -6.09 52.10
N VAL A 11 -0.65 -5.42 52.98
CA VAL A 11 0.45 -4.52 52.57
C VAL A 11 1.57 -5.31 51.89
N GLY A 12 1.92 -6.48 52.37
CA GLY A 12 2.89 -7.37 51.74
C GLY A 12 2.45 -7.84 50.37
N LEU A 13 1.16 -8.21 50.21
CA LEU A 13 0.57 -8.58 48.95
C LEU A 13 0.60 -7.41 47.92
N PHE A 14 0.26 -6.19 48.38
CA PHE A 14 0.33 -4.99 47.55
C PHE A 14 1.76 -4.64 47.12
N LEU A 15 2.73 -4.80 48.04
CA LEU A 15 4.15 -4.59 47.72
C LEU A 15 4.70 -5.65 46.76
N CYS A 16 4.30 -6.91 46.89
CA CYS A 16 4.62 -7.97 45.95
C CYS A 16 3.97 -7.71 44.58
N LEU A 17 2.69 -7.34 44.55
CA LEU A 17 1.97 -6.98 43.32
C LEU A 17 2.61 -5.77 42.63
N TYR A 18 2.95 -4.73 43.38
CA TYR A 18 3.68 -3.56 42.90
C TYR A 18 5.07 -3.93 42.37
N GLY A 19 5.81 -4.77 43.07
CA GLY A 19 7.12 -5.24 42.62
C GLY A 19 7.04 -6.08 41.34
N THR A 20 6.06 -6.97 41.23
CA THR A 20 5.84 -7.76 39.98
C THR A 20 5.39 -6.92 38.81
N LEU A 21 4.59 -5.89 39.04
CA LEU A 21 4.15 -4.93 38.00
C LEU A 21 5.29 -4.02 37.52
N GLN A 22 6.29 -3.73 38.38
CA GLN A 22 7.49 -2.98 37.98
C GLN A 22 8.44 -3.81 37.11
N VAL A 23 8.53 -5.13 37.35
CA VAL A 23 9.43 -6.04 36.63
C VAL A 23 8.83 -6.50 35.31
N ARG A 24 7.50 -6.65 35.21
CA ARG A 24 6.75 -6.93 33.97
C ARG A 24 5.45 -6.15 33.99
N PRO A 25 5.39 -4.98 33.39
CA PRO A 25 4.14 -4.23 33.26
C PRO A 25 3.14 -5.06 32.45
N ILE A 26 2.07 -5.53 33.10
CA ILE A 26 0.95 -6.14 32.40
C ILE A 26 0.18 -4.99 31.75
N ARG A 27 0.37 -4.80 30.45
CA ARG A 27 -0.39 -3.83 29.65
C ARG A 27 -1.64 -4.53 29.13
N TRP A 28 -2.80 -4.06 29.53
CA TRP A 28 -4.08 -4.44 28.94
C TRP A 28 -4.51 -3.34 27.99
N ASP A 29 -4.49 -3.68 26.70
CA ASP A 29 -5.07 -2.81 25.70
C ASP A 29 -6.59 -2.94 25.74
N MET A 30 -7.24 -1.91 26.30
CA MET A 30 -8.70 -1.82 26.45
C MET A 30 -9.36 -1.13 25.25
N THR A 31 -8.61 -0.86 24.19
CA THR A 31 -9.15 -0.30 22.96
C THR A 31 -9.78 -1.40 22.10
N ASP A 32 -10.93 -1.10 21.47
CA ASP A 32 -11.63 -2.05 20.60
C ASP A 32 -10.73 -2.51 19.43
N ASP A 33 -9.84 -1.62 18.98
CA ASP A 33 -8.96 -1.77 17.83
C ASP A 33 -7.58 -2.32 18.21
N LYS A 34 -7.32 -2.65 19.48
CA LYS A 34 -6.01 -3.08 19.99
C LYS A 34 -4.87 -2.16 19.54
N HIS A 35 -5.11 -0.85 19.67
CA HIS A 35 -4.24 0.21 19.16
C HIS A 35 -2.82 0.17 19.76
N TYR A 36 -2.70 -0.15 21.05
CA TYR A 36 -1.44 -0.17 21.79
C TYR A 36 -0.80 -1.56 21.89
N SER A 37 -1.29 -2.54 21.14
CA SER A 37 -0.71 -3.88 21.10
C SER A 37 -0.26 -4.24 19.68
N LEU A 38 0.91 -4.86 19.56
CA LEU A 38 1.41 -5.36 18.28
C LEU A 38 0.51 -6.49 17.75
N SER A 39 0.45 -6.62 16.43
CA SER A 39 -0.19 -7.73 15.75
C SER A 39 0.53 -9.06 16.02
N GLU A 40 -0.13 -10.18 15.81
CA GLU A 40 0.51 -11.50 15.96
C GLU A 40 1.62 -11.73 14.92
N ALA A 41 1.48 -11.18 13.70
CA ALA A 41 2.52 -11.24 12.68
C ALA A 41 3.79 -10.49 13.13
N SER A 42 3.64 -9.27 13.68
CA SER A 42 4.76 -8.50 14.24
C SER A 42 5.45 -9.23 15.39
N LYS A 43 4.68 -9.81 16.30
CA LYS A 43 5.21 -10.59 17.41
C LYS A 43 5.96 -11.84 16.93
N ALA A 44 5.43 -12.53 15.92
CA ALA A 44 6.08 -13.70 15.34
C ALA A 44 7.42 -13.33 14.73
N LEU A 45 7.47 -12.25 13.93
CA LEU A 45 8.69 -11.76 13.29
C LEU A 45 9.75 -11.33 14.33
N LEU A 46 9.34 -10.63 15.40
CA LEU A 46 10.24 -10.21 16.47
C LEU A 46 10.80 -11.40 17.26
N ARG A 47 10.00 -12.44 17.52
CA ARG A 47 10.45 -13.66 18.21
C ARG A 47 11.46 -14.49 17.40
N GLN A 48 11.48 -14.33 16.07
CA GLN A 48 12.45 -14.99 15.19
C GLN A 48 13.83 -14.31 15.22
N THR A 49 13.96 -13.14 15.87
CA THR A 49 15.25 -12.45 15.94
C THR A 49 16.18 -13.14 16.96
N ASP A 50 17.37 -13.48 16.49
CA ASP A 50 18.43 -14.14 17.27
C ASP A 50 19.57 -13.19 17.70
N ALA A 51 19.51 -11.92 17.28
CA ALA A 51 20.48 -10.88 17.57
C ALA A 51 19.79 -9.58 18.02
N PRO A 52 20.49 -8.69 18.75
CA PRO A 52 19.92 -7.41 19.13
C PRO A 52 19.62 -6.53 17.91
N ILE A 53 18.50 -5.83 17.98
CA ILE A 53 18.08 -4.82 17.00
C ILE A 53 18.39 -3.45 17.58
N GLU A 54 19.19 -2.66 16.88
CA GLU A 54 19.49 -1.29 17.26
C GLU A 54 18.64 -0.33 16.42
N VAL A 55 17.91 0.58 17.09
CA VAL A 55 17.12 1.61 16.42
C VAL A 55 17.67 2.99 16.77
N THR A 56 18.07 3.75 15.78
CA THR A 56 18.50 5.13 15.92
C THR A 56 17.42 6.06 15.41
N LEU A 57 16.78 6.82 16.29
CA LEU A 57 15.75 7.79 15.92
C LEU A 57 16.38 9.15 15.58
N LEU A 58 16.13 9.65 14.36
CA LEU A 58 16.64 10.95 13.88
C LEU A 58 15.66 12.10 14.12
N LEU A 59 14.39 11.78 14.45
CA LEU A 59 13.35 12.76 14.75
C LEU A 59 13.54 13.31 16.17
N ASP A 60 14.39 14.31 16.31
CA ASP A 60 14.71 14.95 17.59
C ASP A 60 14.99 16.45 17.42
N GLY A 61 15.03 17.20 18.54
CA GLY A 61 15.29 18.64 18.58
C GLY A 61 14.05 19.46 18.93
N ASP A 62 13.99 20.69 18.45
CA ASP A 62 12.86 21.60 18.68
C ASP A 62 11.71 21.27 17.70
N LEU A 63 10.83 20.41 18.15
CA LEU A 63 9.73 19.87 17.37
C LEU A 63 8.40 20.59 17.70
N ASN A 64 7.59 20.84 16.68
CA ASN A 64 6.22 21.30 16.90
C ASN A 64 5.32 20.21 17.52
N ALA A 65 4.09 20.57 17.89
CA ALA A 65 3.15 19.67 18.56
C ALA A 65 2.89 18.38 17.76
N GLY A 66 2.77 18.48 16.43
CA GLY A 66 2.55 17.34 15.54
C GLY A 66 3.75 16.38 15.53
N PHE A 67 4.95 16.90 15.30
CA PHE A 67 6.16 16.06 15.29
C PHE A 67 6.53 15.52 16.67
N ARG A 68 6.22 16.23 17.77
CA ARG A 68 6.33 15.66 19.13
C ARG A 68 5.42 14.46 19.33
N ARG A 69 4.18 14.52 18.79
CA ARG A 69 3.24 13.40 18.82
C ARG A 69 3.76 12.21 18.02
N LEU A 70 4.30 12.45 16.81
CA LEU A 70 4.91 11.40 15.98
C LEU A 70 6.13 10.77 16.69
N LYS A 71 7.02 11.58 17.26
CA LYS A 71 8.17 11.11 18.03
C LYS A 71 7.73 10.19 19.18
N LYS A 72 6.77 10.67 19.99
CA LYS A 72 6.25 9.90 21.13
C LYS A 72 5.63 8.59 20.69
N ALA A 73 4.79 8.59 19.65
CA ALA A 73 4.19 7.38 19.11
C ALA A 73 5.26 6.40 18.58
N THR A 74 6.33 6.91 17.98
CA THR A 74 7.47 6.09 17.51
C THR A 74 8.21 5.46 18.70
N GLU A 75 8.49 6.21 19.76
CA GLU A 75 9.13 5.72 20.97
C GLU A 75 8.27 4.62 21.64
N GLU A 76 6.96 4.86 21.79
CA GLU A 76 6.01 3.88 22.33
C GLU A 76 5.94 2.60 21.50
N THR A 77 5.96 2.73 20.15
CA THR A 77 5.99 1.56 19.24
C THR A 77 7.26 0.74 19.43
N ILE A 78 8.43 1.39 19.52
CA ILE A 78 9.72 0.72 19.70
C ILE A 78 9.78 0.06 21.08
N GLU A 79 9.28 0.69 22.14
CA GLU A 79 9.17 0.10 23.47
C GLU A 79 8.31 -1.16 23.48
N GLU A 80 7.15 -1.13 22.81
CA GLU A 80 6.27 -2.28 22.69
C GLU A 80 6.93 -3.42 21.90
N MET A 81 7.65 -3.10 20.81
CA MET A 81 8.45 -4.07 20.09
C MET A 81 9.54 -4.71 20.96
N GLY A 82 10.16 -3.92 21.86
CA GLY A 82 11.16 -4.39 22.82
C GLY A 82 10.65 -5.43 23.81
N VAL A 83 9.35 -5.55 24.01
CA VAL A 83 8.75 -6.61 24.85
C VAL A 83 8.87 -8.00 24.20
N TYR A 84 8.85 -8.05 22.87
CA TYR A 84 8.82 -9.30 22.08
C TYR A 84 10.14 -9.62 21.39
N GLY A 85 11.00 -8.61 21.21
CA GLY A 85 12.33 -8.75 20.62
C GLY A 85 13.39 -8.01 21.45
N ASN A 86 14.67 -8.29 21.20
CA ASN A 86 15.77 -7.61 21.89
C ASN A 86 16.10 -6.30 21.16
N LEU A 87 15.35 -5.22 21.44
CA LEU A 87 15.54 -3.90 20.84
C LEU A 87 16.25 -2.93 21.78
N SER A 88 17.16 -2.12 21.23
CA SER A 88 17.76 -0.97 21.89
C SER A 88 17.46 0.31 21.11
N LEU A 89 16.94 1.32 21.79
CA LEU A 89 16.65 2.64 21.22
C LEU A 89 17.78 3.61 21.55
N THR A 90 18.33 4.24 20.53
CA THR A 90 19.29 5.35 20.68
C THR A 90 18.71 6.61 20.02
N LEU A 91 18.60 7.69 20.81
CA LEU A 91 18.22 9.00 20.31
C LEU A 91 19.48 9.73 19.82
N ARG A 92 19.50 10.17 18.57
CA ARG A 92 20.58 11.01 18.04
C ARG A 92 20.02 12.35 17.57
N SER A 93 20.27 13.38 18.39
CA SER A 93 20.05 14.77 18.03
C SER A 93 21.26 15.31 17.27
N ARG A 94 21.04 16.01 16.16
CA ARG A 94 21.93 16.91 15.42
C ARG A 94 23.31 16.46 14.92
N GLU A 95 23.91 15.38 15.37
CA GLU A 95 25.24 14.96 14.87
C GLU A 95 25.21 14.15 13.56
N GLY A 96 24.06 14.09 12.91
CA GLY A 96 23.77 13.16 11.82
C GLY A 96 23.99 13.65 10.39
N THR A 97 24.44 14.87 10.13
CA THR A 97 24.54 15.41 8.76
C THR A 97 25.30 14.47 7.81
N LYS A 98 26.46 13.95 8.22
CA LYS A 98 27.23 13.01 7.38
C LYS A 98 26.53 11.66 7.15
N LEU A 99 25.84 11.13 8.16
CA LEU A 99 25.08 9.88 8.04
C LEU A 99 23.82 10.08 7.21
N GLN A 100 23.17 11.22 7.37
CA GLN A 100 21.98 11.63 6.62
C GLN A 100 22.32 11.80 5.13
N ASP A 101 23.42 12.48 4.82
CA ASP A 101 23.90 12.68 3.45
C ASP A 101 24.32 11.33 2.80
N SER A 102 24.99 10.45 3.56
CA SER A 102 25.41 9.13 3.04
C SER A 102 24.25 8.19 2.75
N LEU A 103 23.09 8.38 3.41
CA LEU A 103 21.87 7.60 3.21
C LEU A 103 20.86 8.33 2.30
N GLY A 104 21.20 9.49 1.74
CA GLY A 104 20.35 10.28 0.85
C GLY A 104 19.03 10.76 1.51
N LEU A 105 19.04 10.97 2.85
CA LEU A 105 17.86 11.39 3.59
C LEU A 105 17.55 12.86 3.34
N ARG A 106 16.32 13.15 2.94
CA ARG A 106 15.88 14.53 2.70
C ARG A 106 15.22 15.11 3.94
N PRO A 107 15.66 16.28 4.43
CA PRO A 107 15.03 16.96 5.54
C PRO A 107 13.67 17.56 5.13
N ILE A 108 12.79 17.73 6.12
CA ILE A 108 11.59 18.54 6.00
C ILE A 108 11.83 19.86 6.72
N VAL A 109 11.54 20.95 6.03
CA VAL A 109 11.63 22.29 6.58
C VAL A 109 10.25 22.73 7.07
N ILE A 110 10.16 23.03 8.37
CA ILE A 110 8.94 23.52 9.01
C ILE A 110 9.06 25.03 9.16
N HIS A 111 8.05 25.75 8.70
CA HIS A 111 7.91 27.19 8.90
C HIS A 111 6.86 27.43 9.99
N GLU A 112 7.28 27.89 11.16
CA GLU A 112 6.38 28.29 12.24
C GLU A 112 6.40 29.80 12.42
N ARG A 113 5.21 30.37 12.57
CA ARG A 113 5.05 31.79 12.89
C ARG A 113 5.06 31.93 14.42
N GLU A 114 6.13 32.49 14.97
CA GLU A 114 6.22 32.80 16.38
C GLU A 114 5.19 33.89 16.78
N GLN A 115 4.83 33.95 18.05
CA GLN A 115 3.89 34.97 18.57
C GLN A 115 4.38 36.41 18.37
N ASN A 116 5.69 36.59 18.18
CA ASN A 116 6.34 37.87 17.88
C ASN A 116 6.30 38.26 16.39
N GLY A 117 5.65 37.44 15.53
CA GLY A 117 5.53 37.67 14.09
C GLY A 117 6.74 37.26 13.27
N LYS A 118 7.80 36.71 13.87
CA LYS A 118 8.93 36.14 13.16
C LYS A 118 8.61 34.73 12.70
N THR A 119 9.11 34.35 11.54
CA THR A 119 9.03 32.98 11.04
C THR A 119 10.28 32.24 11.50
N ALA A 120 10.11 31.25 12.38
CA ALA A 120 11.16 30.29 12.71
C ALA A 120 11.16 29.18 11.67
N GLN A 121 12.34 28.79 11.22
CA GLN A 121 12.56 27.70 10.29
C GLN A 121 13.28 26.57 11.03
N THR A 122 12.61 25.43 11.18
CA THR A 122 13.19 24.25 11.81
C THR A 122 13.31 23.13 10.79
N THR A 123 14.50 22.53 10.72
CA THR A 123 14.78 21.39 9.86
C THR A 123 14.66 20.11 10.67
N VAL A 124 13.80 19.19 10.23
CA VAL A 124 13.56 17.89 10.89
C VAL A 124 13.81 16.74 9.94
N TYR A 125 14.26 15.61 10.50
CA TYR A 125 14.48 14.36 9.78
C TYR A 125 13.51 13.30 10.32
N PRO A 126 12.35 13.09 9.70
CA PRO A 126 11.34 12.14 10.18
C PRO A 126 11.72 10.70 9.78
N TYR A 127 12.87 10.24 10.25
CA TYR A 127 13.40 8.92 9.95
C TYR A 127 13.91 8.22 11.20
N ALA A 128 13.90 6.89 11.16
CA ALA A 128 14.68 6.05 12.05
C ALA A 128 15.61 5.14 11.23
N ILE A 129 16.71 4.73 11.80
CA ILE A 129 17.63 3.76 11.20
C ILE A 129 17.59 2.52 12.07
N MET A 130 17.18 1.41 11.49
CA MET A 130 17.20 0.10 12.13
C MET A 130 18.44 -0.66 11.68
N GLN A 131 19.13 -1.27 12.62
CA GLN A 131 20.31 -2.10 12.36
C GLN A 131 20.11 -3.48 12.98
N TYR A 132 20.37 -4.53 12.19
CA TYR A 132 20.30 -5.92 12.58
C TYR A 132 21.41 -6.72 11.89
N LYS A 133 22.20 -7.49 12.65
CA LYS A 133 23.33 -8.29 12.14
C LYS A 133 24.28 -7.51 11.20
N GLY A 134 24.55 -6.25 11.53
CA GLY A 134 25.43 -5.36 10.74
C GLY A 134 24.80 -4.72 9.49
N ARG A 135 23.61 -5.16 9.09
CA ARG A 135 22.83 -4.56 7.99
C ARG A 135 22.00 -3.38 8.52
N LYS A 136 21.74 -2.38 7.67
CA LYS A 136 20.96 -1.19 8.03
C LYS A 136 19.80 -0.99 7.08
N ALA A 137 18.66 -0.56 7.63
CA ALA A 137 17.50 -0.13 6.86
C ALA A 137 17.00 1.21 7.40
N VAL A 138 16.53 2.07 6.49
CA VAL A 138 15.91 3.35 6.83
C VAL A 138 14.41 3.15 6.97
N VAL A 139 13.86 3.59 8.09
CA VAL A 139 12.42 3.63 8.38
C VAL A 139 11.92 5.05 8.19
N THR A 140 11.04 5.28 7.24
CA THR A 140 10.40 6.58 7.03
C THR A 140 9.21 6.72 7.98
N LEU A 141 9.28 7.69 8.89
CA LEU A 141 8.27 7.89 9.94
C LEU A 141 7.11 8.78 9.49
N LEU A 142 7.34 9.68 8.54
CA LEU A 142 6.31 10.56 8.00
C LEU A 142 6.13 10.29 6.51
N LYS A 143 4.93 9.91 6.13
CA LYS A 143 4.50 9.87 4.73
C LYS A 143 3.78 11.18 4.40
N ASN A 144 4.13 11.77 3.28
CA ASN A 144 3.47 12.99 2.78
C ASN A 144 2.57 12.61 1.60
N THR A 145 1.39 12.09 1.90
CA THR A 145 0.37 11.77 0.90
C THR A 145 -0.34 13.07 0.50
N ARG A 146 -0.24 13.44 -0.76
CA ARG A 146 -0.93 14.64 -1.28
C ARG A 146 -2.44 14.44 -1.26
N GLY A 147 -3.17 15.53 -1.03
CA GLY A 147 -4.61 15.50 -0.86
C GLY A 147 -5.07 15.33 0.60
N LEU A 148 -4.17 14.90 1.49
CA LEU A 148 -4.40 14.89 2.93
C LEU A 148 -3.85 16.17 3.55
N SER A 149 -4.55 16.70 4.55
CA SER A 149 -4.03 17.78 5.38
C SER A 149 -2.77 17.33 6.15
N GLY A 150 -1.98 18.28 6.66
CA GLY A 150 -0.80 17.94 7.46
C GLY A 150 -1.12 17.08 8.69
N GLU A 151 -2.29 17.28 9.29
CA GLU A 151 -2.74 16.48 10.44
C GLU A 151 -3.20 15.08 10.04
N GLU A 152 -3.89 14.93 8.92
CA GLU A 152 -4.28 13.63 8.37
C GLU A 152 -3.05 12.81 7.96
N ASN A 153 -2.07 13.44 7.31
CA ASN A 153 -0.79 12.80 6.98
C ASN A 153 -0.05 12.32 8.23
N LEU A 154 -0.04 13.12 9.28
CA LEU A 154 0.60 12.77 10.55
C LEU A 154 -0.10 11.57 11.20
N ASN A 155 -1.45 11.57 11.23
CA ASN A 155 -2.25 10.49 11.77
C ASN A 155 -2.05 9.19 10.99
N ALA A 156 -2.12 9.25 9.66
CA ALA A 156 -1.85 8.11 8.79
C ALA A 156 -0.44 7.54 8.97
N SER A 157 0.54 8.43 9.23
CA SER A 157 1.92 8.03 9.51
C SER A 157 2.05 7.30 10.84
N ILE A 158 1.40 7.80 11.90
CA ILE A 158 1.38 7.14 13.21
C ILE A 158 0.74 5.75 13.12
N GLU A 159 -0.36 5.61 12.37
CA GLU A 159 -1.02 4.33 12.14
C GLU A 159 -0.13 3.30 11.44
N GLN A 160 0.79 3.75 10.60
CA GLN A 160 1.66 2.89 9.82
C GLN A 160 3.02 2.60 10.46
N LEU A 161 3.31 3.09 11.67
CA LEU A 161 4.61 2.89 12.32
C LEU A 161 4.94 1.41 12.51
N GLU A 162 3.99 0.62 13.01
CA GLU A 162 4.18 -0.83 13.20
C GLU A 162 4.60 -1.49 11.88
N PHE A 163 3.87 -1.22 10.80
CA PHE A 163 4.19 -1.74 9.47
C PHE A 163 5.58 -1.29 9.01
N ALA A 164 5.91 0.00 9.14
CA ALA A 164 7.19 0.55 8.65
C ALA A 164 8.40 -0.09 9.35
N PHE A 165 8.31 -0.34 10.66
CA PHE A 165 9.35 -1.03 11.41
C PHE A 165 9.43 -2.52 11.06
N MET A 166 8.29 -3.19 10.92
CA MET A 166 8.27 -4.62 10.56
C MET A 166 8.74 -4.85 9.13
N GLU A 167 8.39 -3.99 8.18
CA GLU A 167 8.92 -4.00 6.82
C GLU A 167 10.46 -3.90 6.83
N ALA A 168 11.01 -2.93 7.58
CA ALA A 168 12.45 -2.76 7.70
C ALA A 168 13.12 -3.99 8.34
N LEU A 169 12.53 -4.58 9.39
CA LEU A 169 13.05 -5.77 10.04
C LEU A 169 13.02 -6.97 9.09
N HIS A 170 11.93 -7.18 8.39
CA HIS A 170 11.80 -8.25 7.40
C HIS A 170 12.89 -8.15 6.32
N LEU A 171 13.11 -6.97 5.75
CA LEU A 171 14.18 -6.73 4.79
C LEU A 171 15.59 -7.03 5.37
N LEU A 172 15.81 -6.73 6.64
CA LEU A 172 17.08 -7.01 7.32
C LEU A 172 17.29 -8.50 7.62
N GLN A 173 16.21 -9.27 7.79
CA GLN A 173 16.24 -10.72 8.05
C GLN A 173 16.39 -11.55 6.78
N GLN A 174 15.95 -11.04 5.63
CA GLN A 174 16.06 -11.75 4.36
C GLN A 174 17.50 -12.07 4.04
N GLN A 175 17.81 -13.35 3.83
CA GLN A 175 19.15 -13.80 3.44
C GLN A 175 19.39 -13.60 1.96
N GLU A 176 18.40 -13.87 1.14
CA GLU A 176 18.42 -13.70 -0.31
C GLU A 176 17.31 -12.73 -0.74
N THR A 177 17.62 -11.87 -1.71
CA THR A 177 16.62 -10.98 -2.29
C THR A 177 15.69 -11.77 -3.20
N PRO A 178 14.37 -11.81 -2.93
CA PRO A 178 13.44 -12.53 -3.79
C PRO A 178 13.43 -11.95 -5.21
N ARG A 179 13.26 -12.83 -6.20
CA ARG A 179 13.26 -12.44 -7.62
C ARG A 179 11.85 -12.29 -8.14
N VAL A 180 11.66 -11.29 -9.00
CA VAL A 180 10.43 -11.07 -9.77
C VAL A 180 10.76 -10.87 -11.24
N ALA A 181 9.86 -11.28 -12.14
CA ALA A 181 10.08 -11.15 -13.58
C ALA A 181 9.08 -10.17 -14.21
N ILE A 182 9.56 -9.30 -15.09
CA ILE A 182 8.74 -8.54 -16.03
C ILE A 182 8.79 -9.28 -17.36
N LEU A 183 7.63 -9.70 -17.87
CA LEU A 183 7.54 -10.37 -19.16
C LEU A 183 7.65 -9.37 -20.30
N GLU A 184 8.31 -9.79 -21.35
CA GLU A 184 8.54 -9.06 -22.60
C GLU A 184 8.28 -9.96 -23.81
N GLY A 185 8.15 -9.36 -24.98
CA GLY A 185 7.96 -10.06 -26.24
C GLY A 185 6.63 -9.76 -26.93
N HIS A 186 5.75 -9.00 -26.26
CA HIS A 186 4.41 -8.68 -26.76
C HIS A 186 4.22 -7.18 -27.03
N GLY A 187 5.32 -6.43 -27.24
CA GLY A 187 5.30 -4.99 -27.49
C GLY A 187 5.13 -4.16 -26.23
N GLU A 188 5.56 -4.69 -25.09
CA GLU A 188 5.59 -4.01 -23.80
C GLU A 188 6.51 -2.78 -23.86
N PRO A 189 6.28 -1.80 -22.96
CA PRO A 189 7.10 -0.60 -22.86
C PRO A 189 8.57 -0.92 -22.50
N ASP A 190 9.46 -0.11 -23.04
CA ASP A 190 10.90 -0.22 -22.85
C ASP A 190 11.36 0.10 -21.41
N GLU A 191 12.67 -0.06 -21.18
CA GLU A 191 13.28 0.20 -19.87
C GLU A 191 13.12 1.65 -19.41
N ALA A 192 13.07 2.63 -20.31
CA ALA A 192 12.94 4.04 -19.97
C ALA A 192 11.57 4.34 -19.35
N HIS A 193 10.51 3.69 -19.85
CA HIS A 193 9.14 3.86 -19.36
C HIS A 193 8.83 3.02 -18.13
N THR A 194 9.66 2.02 -17.79
CA THR A 194 9.56 1.20 -16.59
C THR A 194 10.64 1.49 -15.55
N TYR A 195 11.49 2.49 -15.79
CA TYR A 195 12.66 2.79 -14.95
C TYR A 195 12.29 3.08 -13.48
N ASP A 196 11.27 3.91 -13.26
CA ASP A 196 10.88 4.26 -11.89
C ASP A 196 10.17 3.10 -11.17
N LEU A 197 9.45 2.25 -11.92
CA LEU A 197 8.93 0.98 -11.41
C LEU A 197 10.07 0.07 -10.93
N MET A 198 11.09 -0.14 -11.79
CA MET A 198 12.28 -0.93 -11.44
C MET A 198 12.98 -0.38 -10.20
N SER A 199 13.14 0.95 -10.15
CA SER A 199 13.72 1.65 -8.99
C SER A 199 12.88 1.48 -7.72
N ALA A 200 11.56 1.49 -7.81
CA ALA A 200 10.68 1.26 -6.66
C ALA A 200 10.77 -0.17 -6.14
N LEU A 201 10.84 -1.14 -7.04
CA LEU A 201 10.86 -2.56 -6.72
C LEU A 201 12.23 -3.05 -6.27
N SER A 202 13.33 -2.45 -6.75
CA SER A 202 14.71 -2.85 -6.41
C SER A 202 15.05 -2.74 -4.92
N LYS A 203 14.24 -1.98 -4.15
CA LYS A 203 14.31 -1.95 -2.68
C LYS A 203 13.99 -3.32 -2.06
N TYR A 204 13.13 -4.11 -2.69
CA TYR A 204 12.54 -5.33 -2.15
C TYR A 204 12.92 -6.57 -2.93
N PHE A 205 13.15 -6.44 -4.24
CA PHE A 205 13.27 -7.54 -5.18
C PHE A 205 14.45 -7.37 -6.12
N ALA A 206 15.02 -8.49 -6.54
CA ALA A 206 15.82 -8.53 -7.76
C ALA A 206 14.85 -8.67 -8.95
N VAL A 207 14.85 -7.69 -9.85
CA VAL A 207 13.90 -7.62 -10.96
C VAL A 207 14.63 -8.01 -12.24
N ASP A 208 14.14 -9.06 -12.89
CA ASP A 208 14.60 -9.52 -14.19
C ASP A 208 13.58 -9.17 -15.27
N ARG A 209 14.05 -9.03 -16.50
CA ARG A 209 13.22 -8.85 -17.69
C ARG A 209 13.49 -9.99 -18.66
N GLY A 210 12.46 -10.52 -19.31
CA GLY A 210 12.64 -11.62 -20.25
C GLY A 210 11.36 -12.04 -20.93
N ASN A 211 11.50 -12.80 -22.02
CA ASN A 211 10.40 -13.34 -22.78
C ASN A 211 10.17 -14.84 -22.47
N LEU A 212 8.97 -15.30 -22.77
CA LEU A 212 8.56 -16.71 -22.70
C LEU A 212 8.61 -17.36 -24.07
N SER A 213 9.71 -17.18 -24.81
CA SER A 213 9.83 -17.80 -26.12
C SER A 213 9.63 -19.31 -26.02
N PRO A 214 8.62 -19.91 -26.68
CA PRO A 214 8.32 -21.34 -26.57
C PRO A 214 9.43 -22.22 -27.13
N THR A 215 10.29 -21.65 -27.96
CA THR A 215 11.44 -22.32 -28.53
C THR A 215 12.66 -21.41 -28.47
N LEU A 216 13.76 -21.91 -27.87
CA LEU A 216 15.02 -21.19 -27.85
C LEU A 216 15.87 -21.58 -29.05
N PRO A 217 16.55 -20.61 -29.74
CA PRO A 217 17.46 -20.95 -30.82
C PRO A 217 18.63 -21.77 -30.28
N SER A 218 18.83 -22.96 -30.83
CA SER A 218 20.01 -23.78 -30.56
C SER A 218 21.23 -23.26 -31.33
N ARG A 219 22.40 -23.49 -30.79
CA ARG A 219 23.68 -23.21 -31.51
C ARG A 219 23.86 -24.01 -32.80
N GLU A 220 23.12 -25.10 -32.95
CA GLU A 220 23.15 -25.98 -34.13
C GLU A 220 22.03 -25.66 -35.16
N GLY A 221 21.24 -24.64 -34.90
CA GLY A 221 20.13 -24.23 -35.80
C GLY A 221 18.79 -24.90 -35.50
N ASP A 222 18.73 -25.88 -34.60
CA ASP A 222 17.47 -26.44 -34.12
C ASP A 222 16.89 -25.59 -32.99
N THR A 223 15.57 -25.63 -32.81
CA THR A 223 14.89 -24.97 -31.72
C THR A 223 14.73 -25.93 -30.54
N VAL A 224 15.07 -25.45 -29.33
CA VAL A 224 14.92 -26.24 -28.10
C VAL A 224 13.58 -25.87 -27.44
N PRO A 225 12.75 -26.86 -27.05
CA PRO A 225 11.51 -26.58 -26.33
C PRO A 225 11.77 -25.83 -25.02
N VAL A 226 10.85 -24.95 -24.64
CA VAL A 226 10.94 -24.22 -23.38
C VAL A 226 10.39 -25.08 -22.26
N ASN A 227 11.14 -25.16 -21.16
CA ASN A 227 10.71 -25.85 -19.95
C ASN A 227 9.55 -25.09 -19.28
N VAL A 228 8.49 -25.81 -18.92
CA VAL A 228 7.33 -25.28 -18.21
C VAL A 228 7.69 -24.61 -16.87
N HIS A 229 8.83 -24.99 -16.29
CA HIS A 229 9.35 -24.49 -15.01
C HIS A 229 10.20 -23.22 -15.12
N ILE A 230 10.28 -22.59 -16.29
CA ILE A 230 11.12 -21.39 -16.53
C ILE A 230 10.82 -20.22 -15.56
N LEU A 231 9.60 -20.14 -15.03
CA LEU A 231 9.16 -19.10 -14.10
C LEU A 231 9.28 -19.48 -12.62
N ASP A 232 9.59 -20.74 -12.28
CA ASP A 232 9.51 -21.22 -10.88
C ASP A 232 10.51 -20.54 -9.92
N GLY A 233 11.58 -19.94 -10.45
CA GLY A 233 12.52 -19.15 -9.65
C GLY A 233 12.02 -17.77 -9.22
N TYR A 234 10.87 -17.33 -9.72
CA TYR A 234 10.30 -16.02 -9.43
C TYR A 234 9.14 -16.10 -8.44
N LYS A 235 9.11 -15.16 -7.49
CA LYS A 235 8.02 -15.03 -6.52
C LYS A 235 6.76 -14.42 -7.13
N ALA A 236 6.93 -13.52 -8.10
CA ALA A 236 5.84 -12.95 -8.87
C ALA A 236 6.29 -12.63 -10.29
N VAL A 237 5.32 -12.60 -11.20
CA VAL A 237 5.47 -12.24 -12.60
C VAL A 237 4.60 -11.01 -12.90
N LEU A 238 5.15 -10.06 -13.65
CA LEU A 238 4.45 -8.84 -14.08
C LEU A 238 4.27 -8.88 -15.59
N VAL A 239 3.03 -8.67 -16.03
CA VAL A 239 2.65 -8.46 -17.43
C VAL A 239 2.19 -7.02 -17.54
N ILE A 240 2.93 -6.17 -18.25
CA ILE A 240 2.73 -4.70 -18.25
C ILE A 240 2.51 -4.21 -19.66
N ASP A 241 1.28 -3.79 -19.95
CA ASP A 241 0.86 -3.13 -21.20
C ASP A 241 1.24 -3.89 -22.49
N PRO A 242 1.01 -5.21 -22.59
CA PRO A 242 1.24 -5.96 -23.82
C PRO A 242 0.35 -5.43 -24.94
N GLN A 243 0.90 -5.38 -26.17
CA GLN A 243 0.22 -4.86 -27.35
C GLN A 243 -0.13 -5.96 -28.38
N THR A 244 0.43 -7.16 -28.23
CA THR A 244 0.20 -8.30 -29.11
C THR A 244 -0.22 -9.54 -28.32
N ALA A 245 -0.89 -10.47 -29.01
CA ALA A 245 -1.47 -11.66 -28.37
C ALA A 245 -0.40 -12.64 -27.88
N PHE A 246 -0.64 -13.21 -26.71
CA PHE A 246 0.13 -14.33 -26.17
C PHE A 246 -0.18 -15.62 -26.96
N SER A 247 0.85 -16.35 -27.32
CA SER A 247 0.72 -17.68 -27.91
C SER A 247 0.07 -18.67 -26.91
N GLU A 248 -0.41 -19.81 -27.40
CA GLU A 248 -0.98 -20.83 -26.52
C GLU A 248 0.06 -21.40 -25.56
N GLN A 249 1.31 -21.53 -26.02
CA GLN A 249 2.44 -22.01 -25.22
C GLN A 249 2.75 -21.04 -24.06
N GLU A 250 2.84 -19.76 -24.32
CA GLU A 250 3.12 -18.74 -23.30
C GLU A 250 2.01 -18.67 -22.25
N ARG A 251 0.74 -18.70 -22.69
CA ARG A 251 -0.41 -18.78 -21.78
C ARG A 251 -0.38 -20.03 -20.92
N PHE A 252 0.03 -21.18 -21.50
CA PHE A 252 0.17 -22.42 -20.76
C PHE A 252 1.26 -22.34 -19.70
N ILE A 253 2.44 -21.78 -20.03
CA ILE A 253 3.54 -21.59 -19.08
C ILE A 253 3.10 -20.73 -17.89
N ILE A 254 2.44 -19.60 -18.16
CA ILE A 254 1.93 -18.71 -17.10
C ILE A 254 0.83 -19.40 -16.28
N ASP A 255 -0.10 -20.09 -16.93
CA ASP A 255 -1.16 -20.86 -16.25
C ASP A 255 -0.55 -21.88 -15.28
N GLN A 256 0.39 -22.70 -15.76
CA GLN A 256 1.01 -23.74 -14.93
C GLN A 256 1.91 -23.14 -13.83
N TYR A 257 2.53 -21.99 -14.06
CA TYR A 257 3.21 -21.22 -13.00
C TYR A 257 2.23 -20.83 -11.89
N ILE A 258 1.05 -20.29 -12.24
CA ILE A 258 -0.03 -19.98 -11.28
C ILE A 258 -0.51 -21.24 -10.56
N MET A 259 -0.66 -22.36 -11.29
CA MET A 259 -1.08 -23.64 -10.71
C MET A 259 -0.07 -24.19 -9.70
N ARG A 260 1.20 -23.85 -9.82
CA ARG A 260 2.25 -24.18 -8.84
C ARG A 260 2.31 -23.19 -7.67
N GLY A 261 1.45 -22.19 -7.62
CA GLY A 261 1.37 -21.20 -6.55
C GLY A 261 2.07 -19.86 -6.87
N GLY A 262 2.49 -19.67 -8.11
CA GLY A 262 3.06 -18.41 -8.58
C GLY A 262 2.03 -17.28 -8.55
N ALA A 263 2.49 -16.06 -8.27
CA ALA A 263 1.66 -14.87 -8.23
C ALA A 263 1.86 -14.01 -9.49
N VAL A 264 0.79 -13.38 -9.99
CA VAL A 264 0.87 -12.56 -11.21
C VAL A 264 0.19 -11.21 -11.02
N LEU A 265 0.87 -10.16 -11.51
CA LEU A 265 0.29 -8.84 -11.69
C LEU A 265 0.04 -8.61 -13.20
N TRP A 266 -1.21 -8.44 -13.55
CA TRP A 266 -1.65 -8.16 -14.91
C TRP A 266 -2.04 -6.68 -15.02
N ALA A 267 -1.27 -5.89 -15.74
CA ALA A 267 -1.61 -4.51 -16.10
C ALA A 267 -1.88 -4.48 -17.61
N VAL A 268 -3.13 -4.74 -17.99
CA VAL A 268 -3.52 -5.01 -19.37
C VAL A 268 -4.67 -4.12 -19.82
N ASN A 269 -4.56 -3.56 -21.01
CA ASN A 269 -5.62 -2.78 -21.61
C ASN A 269 -6.60 -3.69 -22.35
N GLY A 270 -7.89 -3.34 -22.34
CA GLY A 270 -8.90 -4.00 -23.18
C GLY A 270 -9.04 -3.36 -24.58
N VAL A 271 -8.35 -2.23 -24.80
CA VAL A 271 -8.52 -1.40 -26.00
C VAL A 271 -7.17 -1.08 -26.63
N ARG A 272 -7.11 -1.22 -27.95
CA ARG A 272 -6.01 -0.72 -28.78
C ARG A 272 -6.33 0.68 -29.28
N PHE A 273 -5.36 1.58 -29.13
CA PHE A 273 -5.39 2.94 -29.67
C PHE A 273 -3.97 3.36 -30.04
N SER A 274 -3.82 4.49 -30.72
CA SER A 274 -2.51 5.05 -31.09
C SER A 274 -2.35 6.43 -30.48
N GLU A 275 -1.46 6.57 -29.50
CA GLU A 275 -1.10 7.87 -28.93
C GLU A 275 -0.47 8.79 -29.98
N GLN A 276 0.34 8.25 -30.88
CA GLN A 276 0.95 9.02 -31.97
C GLN A 276 -0.12 9.59 -32.91
N ALA A 277 -1.15 8.81 -33.28
CA ALA A 277 -2.26 9.29 -34.07
C ALA A 277 -3.05 10.38 -33.34
N LEU A 278 -3.30 10.19 -32.04
CA LEU A 278 -3.98 11.18 -31.22
C LEU A 278 -3.20 12.50 -31.14
N GLN A 279 -1.88 12.45 -30.96
CA GLN A 279 -1.02 13.65 -30.93
C GLN A 279 -0.90 14.34 -32.29
N SER A 280 -0.82 13.58 -33.39
CA SER A 280 -0.61 14.14 -34.72
C SER A 280 -1.90 14.60 -35.44
N ASN A 281 -2.99 13.85 -35.25
CA ASN A 281 -4.25 14.07 -35.96
C ASN A 281 -5.34 14.70 -35.07
N GLY A 282 -5.15 14.70 -33.75
CA GLY A 282 -6.15 15.12 -32.75
C GLY A 282 -7.17 14.05 -32.39
N PHE A 283 -7.17 12.91 -33.10
CA PHE A 283 -8.08 11.81 -32.82
C PHE A 283 -7.42 10.44 -33.05
N THR A 284 -7.96 9.39 -32.44
CA THR A 284 -7.56 8.00 -32.65
C THR A 284 -8.76 7.06 -32.57
N PRO A 285 -8.90 6.08 -33.48
CA PRO A 285 -9.89 5.03 -33.32
C PRO A 285 -9.51 4.13 -32.14
N ILE A 286 -10.53 3.64 -31.41
CA ILE A 286 -10.40 2.64 -30.37
C ILE A 286 -11.03 1.33 -30.80
N LEU A 287 -10.26 0.26 -30.72
CA LEU A 287 -10.64 -1.08 -31.13
C LEU A 287 -10.38 -2.07 -29.98
N PRO A 288 -11.10 -3.21 -29.92
CA PRO A 288 -10.76 -4.26 -28.96
C PRO A 288 -9.30 -4.70 -29.10
N LEU A 289 -8.60 -4.87 -27.99
CA LEU A 289 -7.24 -5.42 -27.95
C LEU A 289 -7.30 -6.91 -27.64
N GLU A 290 -7.01 -7.74 -28.63
CA GLU A 290 -7.05 -9.20 -28.53
C GLU A 290 -5.71 -9.75 -28.06
N LEU A 291 -5.56 -9.93 -26.74
CA LEU A 291 -4.35 -10.48 -26.12
C LEU A 291 -4.37 -12.02 -25.96
N GLY A 292 -5.52 -12.66 -26.23
CA GLY A 292 -5.70 -14.08 -25.97
C GLY A 292 -5.89 -14.44 -24.49
N LEU A 293 -5.95 -13.44 -23.60
CA LEU A 293 -6.01 -13.63 -22.14
C LEU A 293 -7.44 -13.66 -21.58
N THR A 294 -8.45 -13.28 -22.37
CA THR A 294 -9.83 -13.08 -21.91
C THR A 294 -10.42 -14.32 -21.22
N ASP A 295 -10.33 -15.49 -21.85
CA ASP A 295 -10.86 -16.74 -21.30
C ASP A 295 -10.10 -17.16 -20.02
N MET A 296 -8.78 -16.94 -20.00
CA MET A 296 -7.92 -17.27 -18.87
C MET A 296 -8.24 -16.40 -17.66
N LEU A 297 -8.30 -15.08 -17.83
CA LEU A 297 -8.63 -14.13 -16.77
C LEU A 297 -10.07 -14.33 -16.26
N PHE A 298 -11.04 -14.61 -17.17
CA PHE A 298 -12.41 -14.91 -16.78
C PHE A 298 -12.49 -16.18 -15.93
N ARG A 299 -11.73 -17.22 -16.26
CA ARG A 299 -11.64 -18.45 -15.45
C ARG A 299 -11.01 -18.18 -14.08
N TYR A 300 -10.10 -17.24 -13.98
CA TYR A 300 -9.53 -16.83 -12.70
C TYR A 300 -10.44 -15.91 -11.89
N GLY A 301 -11.43 -15.27 -12.51
CA GLY A 301 -12.45 -14.55 -11.77
C GLY A 301 -12.60 -13.07 -12.12
N VAL A 302 -12.03 -12.61 -13.22
CA VAL A 302 -12.17 -11.23 -13.71
C VAL A 302 -12.27 -11.17 -15.22
N ARG A 303 -12.92 -10.11 -15.71
CA ARG A 303 -12.96 -9.76 -17.12
C ARG A 303 -12.51 -8.31 -17.31
N VAL A 304 -11.50 -8.08 -18.13
CA VAL A 304 -11.14 -6.76 -18.63
C VAL A 304 -12.02 -6.48 -19.85
N ASN A 305 -12.83 -5.43 -19.79
CA ASN A 305 -13.78 -5.14 -20.85
C ASN A 305 -13.10 -4.32 -21.97
N PRO A 306 -13.45 -4.57 -23.26
CA PRO A 306 -12.93 -3.83 -24.39
C PRO A 306 -13.65 -2.46 -24.50
N ALA A 307 -13.44 -1.60 -23.52
CA ALA A 307 -14.03 -0.28 -23.40
C ALA A 307 -13.07 0.65 -22.66
N LEU A 308 -13.26 1.96 -22.78
CA LEU A 308 -12.54 2.97 -22.03
C LEU A 308 -13.46 3.65 -21.01
N VAL A 309 -12.91 3.94 -19.86
CA VAL A 309 -13.58 4.73 -18.83
C VAL A 309 -13.19 6.19 -18.95
N GLN A 310 -14.19 7.06 -18.89
CA GLN A 310 -14.06 8.50 -18.73
C GLN A 310 -14.57 8.90 -17.35
N ASP A 311 -13.94 9.88 -16.73
CA ASP A 311 -14.33 10.37 -15.41
C ASP A 311 -14.26 11.90 -15.35
N ILE A 312 -15.19 12.52 -14.63
CA ILE A 312 -15.14 13.98 -14.38
C ILE A 312 -13.97 14.36 -13.48
N GLN A 313 -13.56 13.45 -12.60
CA GLN A 313 -12.38 13.59 -11.76
C GLN A 313 -11.15 13.11 -12.53
N CYS A 314 -10.57 14.00 -13.32
CA CYS A 314 -9.52 13.70 -14.28
C CYS A 314 -8.38 14.71 -14.24
N LEU A 315 -7.27 14.36 -14.87
CA LEU A 315 -6.16 15.28 -15.09
C LEU A 315 -6.50 16.31 -16.17
N PRO A 316 -6.01 17.54 -16.05
CA PRO A 316 -6.06 18.51 -17.12
C PRO A 316 -4.94 18.27 -18.14
N ILE A 317 -5.23 18.50 -19.41
CA ILE A 317 -4.22 18.60 -20.47
C ILE A 317 -4.09 20.05 -20.95
N PRO A 318 -2.91 20.48 -21.40
CA PRO A 318 -2.73 21.80 -21.97
C PRO A 318 -3.33 21.84 -23.38
N VAL A 319 -4.34 22.65 -23.58
CA VAL A 319 -4.99 22.85 -24.87
C VAL A 319 -4.70 24.25 -25.38
N ASN A 320 -4.32 24.38 -26.64
CA ASN A 320 -4.16 25.68 -27.27
C ASN A 320 -5.52 26.28 -27.62
N VAL A 321 -5.93 27.31 -26.87
CA VAL A 321 -7.19 28.02 -27.07
C VAL A 321 -7.00 29.25 -27.98
N SER A 322 -5.80 29.53 -28.49
CA SER A 322 -5.52 30.63 -29.40
C SER A 322 -5.87 30.25 -30.86
N ASN A 323 -6.47 31.15 -31.59
CA ASN A 323 -6.67 31.03 -33.02
C ASN A 323 -5.41 31.42 -33.83
N ASP A 324 -4.35 31.92 -33.15
CA ASP A 324 -3.10 32.29 -33.77
C ASP A 324 -2.04 31.18 -33.56
N PRO A 325 -1.61 30.47 -34.61
CA PRO A 325 -0.58 29.43 -34.51
C PRO A 325 0.80 29.96 -34.07
N GLN A 326 1.04 31.26 -34.25
CA GLN A 326 2.31 31.89 -33.86
C GLN A 326 2.37 32.35 -32.40
N SER A 327 1.20 32.42 -31.74
CA SER A 327 1.10 32.83 -30.33
C SER A 327 0.18 31.87 -29.60
N PRO A 328 0.66 30.64 -29.30
CA PRO A 328 -0.14 29.62 -28.62
C PRO A 328 -0.48 30.06 -27.19
N ASN A 329 -1.76 30.02 -26.83
CA ASN A 329 -2.25 30.23 -25.47
C ASN A 329 -2.72 28.89 -24.91
N LEU A 330 -1.84 28.24 -24.14
CA LEU A 330 -2.13 26.93 -23.54
C LEU A 330 -2.91 27.13 -22.24
N GLN A 331 -4.11 26.56 -22.19
CA GLN A 331 -4.94 26.53 -20.98
C GLN A 331 -5.15 25.08 -20.52
N PRO A 332 -5.13 24.82 -19.19
CA PRO A 332 -5.42 23.49 -18.67
C PRO A 332 -6.93 23.19 -18.83
N MET A 333 -7.26 22.18 -19.62
CA MET A 333 -8.63 21.69 -19.83
C MET A 333 -8.78 20.27 -19.27
N PRO A 334 -9.89 19.94 -18.57
CA PRO A 334 -10.14 18.60 -18.08
C PRO A 334 -10.11 17.55 -19.20
N TRP A 335 -9.37 16.46 -19.02
CA TRP A 335 -9.28 15.37 -19.97
C TRP A 335 -9.88 14.10 -19.38
N THR A 336 -11.14 13.82 -19.69
CA THR A 336 -11.92 12.73 -19.05
C THR A 336 -11.34 11.34 -19.27
N TYR A 337 -10.52 11.11 -20.28
CA TYR A 337 -9.79 9.86 -20.52
C TYR A 337 -8.53 9.69 -19.67
N ALA A 338 -8.23 10.66 -18.81
CA ALA A 338 -7.17 10.57 -17.80
C ALA A 338 -7.74 10.59 -16.37
N PRO A 339 -8.53 9.58 -15.96
CA PRO A 339 -9.17 9.55 -14.67
C PRO A 339 -8.18 9.49 -13.51
N LEU A 340 -8.48 10.22 -12.44
CA LEU A 340 -7.82 10.09 -11.15
C LEU A 340 -8.56 9.06 -10.30
N LEU A 341 -7.97 7.88 -10.18
CA LEU A 341 -8.60 6.73 -9.55
C LEU A 341 -8.60 6.84 -8.02
N LEU A 342 -9.73 6.52 -7.43
CA LEU A 342 -9.91 6.43 -5.99
C LEU A 342 -9.37 5.09 -5.48
N THR A 343 -8.74 5.14 -4.31
CA THR A 343 -8.17 3.98 -3.63
C THR A 343 -9.14 3.40 -2.61
N SER A 344 -9.32 2.09 -2.62
CA SER A 344 -10.14 1.38 -1.62
C SER A 344 -9.47 1.41 -0.25
N GLN A 345 -10.21 1.81 0.79
CA GLN A 345 -9.71 1.76 2.17
C GLN A 345 -9.87 0.39 2.82
N GLY A 346 -10.56 -0.55 2.16
CA GLY A 346 -10.77 -1.93 2.62
C GLY A 346 -9.69 -2.92 2.20
N SER A 347 -8.59 -2.46 1.59
CA SER A 347 -7.48 -3.33 1.18
C SER A 347 -6.14 -2.82 1.73
N PRO A 348 -5.26 -3.70 2.25
CA PRO A 348 -3.94 -3.31 2.73
C PRO A 348 -3.05 -2.74 1.62
N ILE A 349 -3.34 -3.06 0.35
CA ILE A 349 -2.60 -2.57 -0.81
C ILE A 349 -2.80 -1.06 -0.96
N THR A 350 -4.03 -0.59 -0.80
CA THR A 350 -4.45 0.78 -1.15
C THR A 350 -4.84 1.64 0.04
N LYS A 351 -4.83 1.07 1.26
CA LYS A 351 -5.17 1.80 2.48
C LYS A 351 -4.21 2.96 2.76
N ASN A 352 -4.76 4.10 3.15
CA ASN A 352 -4.02 5.33 3.44
C ASN A 352 -3.14 5.79 2.26
N MET A 353 -3.59 5.52 1.03
CA MET A 353 -2.99 6.04 -0.20
C MET A 353 -3.87 7.17 -0.76
N GLY A 354 -3.22 8.10 -1.44
CA GLY A 354 -3.88 9.11 -2.27
C GLY A 354 -4.39 8.51 -3.58
N GLN A 355 -4.92 9.37 -4.43
CA GLN A 355 -5.36 8.98 -5.77
C GLN A 355 -4.22 8.44 -6.62
N VAL A 356 -4.58 7.58 -7.56
CA VAL A 356 -3.68 7.00 -8.56
C VAL A 356 -3.98 7.62 -9.92
N MET A 357 -2.94 8.14 -10.58
CA MET A 357 -3.00 8.69 -11.92
C MET A 357 -3.13 7.56 -12.95
N SER A 358 -3.97 7.76 -13.95
CA SER A 358 -4.12 6.81 -15.06
C SER A 358 -4.50 7.49 -16.36
N THR A 359 -4.31 6.81 -17.48
CA THR A 359 -4.78 7.22 -18.81
C THR A 359 -5.33 6.00 -19.54
N PHE A 360 -6.38 6.20 -20.32
CA PHE A 360 -6.99 5.18 -21.19
C PHE A 360 -7.25 3.85 -20.49
N VAL A 361 -8.06 3.90 -19.44
CA VAL A 361 -8.29 2.76 -18.55
C VAL A 361 -9.49 1.95 -19.01
N SER A 362 -9.34 0.63 -19.01
CA SER A 362 -10.44 -0.31 -19.26
C SER A 362 -11.13 -0.71 -17.96
N PRO A 363 -12.46 -0.79 -17.93
CA PRO A 363 -13.21 -1.25 -16.76
C PRO A 363 -13.05 -2.76 -16.56
N ILE A 364 -13.05 -3.19 -15.29
CA ILE A 364 -12.91 -4.59 -14.91
C ILE A 364 -14.19 -5.06 -14.23
N ASP A 365 -14.73 -6.19 -14.68
CA ASP A 365 -15.78 -6.91 -13.98
C ASP A 365 -15.18 -8.03 -13.13
N ALA A 366 -15.50 -8.05 -11.84
CA ALA A 366 -15.10 -9.09 -10.91
C ALA A 366 -16.07 -10.31 -11.01
N VAL A 367 -16.11 -10.94 -12.18
CA VAL A 367 -17.03 -12.03 -12.55
C VAL A 367 -16.25 -13.26 -13.02
N GLY A 368 -16.87 -14.44 -12.94
CA GLY A 368 -16.20 -15.72 -13.26
C GLY A 368 -15.40 -16.26 -12.07
N GLY A 369 -14.53 -17.25 -12.34
CA GLY A 369 -13.78 -17.98 -11.32
C GLY A 369 -14.65 -18.94 -10.50
N GLU A 370 -13.98 -19.71 -9.64
CA GLU A 370 -14.65 -20.67 -8.74
C GLU A 370 -15.10 -20.00 -7.44
N ASP A 371 -16.07 -20.62 -6.76
CA ASP A 371 -16.45 -20.24 -5.40
C ASP A 371 -15.26 -20.39 -4.45
N GLY A 372 -15.02 -19.36 -3.61
CA GLY A 372 -13.91 -19.35 -2.66
C GLY A 372 -12.71 -18.51 -3.10
N ILE A 373 -12.73 -17.89 -4.28
CA ILE A 373 -11.78 -16.84 -4.67
C ILE A 373 -12.26 -15.52 -4.08
N GLU A 374 -11.47 -14.97 -3.15
CA GLU A 374 -11.73 -13.66 -2.57
C GLU A 374 -11.31 -12.56 -3.55
N LYS A 375 -12.24 -11.69 -3.92
CA LYS A 375 -12.02 -10.58 -4.84
C LYS A 375 -12.24 -9.26 -4.14
N ARG A 376 -11.28 -8.34 -4.29
CA ARG A 376 -11.38 -7.00 -3.71
C ARG A 376 -11.07 -5.95 -4.76
N VAL A 377 -11.94 -4.95 -4.92
CA VAL A 377 -11.65 -3.78 -5.75
C VAL A 377 -10.58 -2.94 -5.07
N LEU A 378 -9.52 -2.63 -5.79
CA LEU A 378 -8.39 -1.82 -5.33
C LEU A 378 -8.52 -0.37 -5.76
N LEU A 379 -8.81 -0.17 -7.05
CA LEU A 379 -8.95 1.15 -7.67
C LEU A 379 -10.28 1.21 -8.41
N ALA A 380 -10.95 2.35 -8.29
CA ALA A 380 -12.19 2.64 -8.98
C ALA A 380 -12.27 4.11 -9.41
N THR A 381 -13.17 4.42 -10.32
CA THR A 381 -13.49 5.79 -10.72
C THR A 381 -14.24 6.56 -9.64
N SER A 382 -14.55 7.83 -9.91
CA SER A 382 -15.38 8.67 -9.03
C SER A 382 -16.87 8.29 -9.10
N THR A 383 -17.70 9.15 -8.56
CA THR A 383 -19.18 9.03 -8.57
C THR A 383 -19.83 9.43 -9.90
N ALA A 384 -19.05 9.90 -10.87
CA ALA A 384 -19.57 10.36 -12.15
C ALA A 384 -18.60 9.96 -13.29
N SER A 385 -18.84 8.80 -13.85
CA SER A 385 -18.04 8.20 -14.91
C SER A 385 -18.92 7.79 -16.09
N ARG A 386 -18.29 7.63 -17.23
CA ARG A 386 -18.86 7.12 -18.48
C ARG A 386 -18.00 5.98 -19.00
N VAL A 387 -18.63 4.97 -19.61
CA VAL A 387 -17.94 3.87 -20.28
C VAL A 387 -18.17 4.00 -21.78
N THR A 388 -17.08 4.12 -22.55
CA THR A 388 -17.10 4.21 -24.02
C THR A 388 -16.71 2.85 -24.59
N ALA A 389 -17.67 2.20 -25.25
CA ALA A 389 -17.47 0.89 -25.86
C ALA A 389 -16.64 0.97 -27.14
N THR A 390 -16.00 -0.15 -27.51
CA THR A 390 -15.35 -0.34 -28.80
C THR A 390 -16.31 -1.03 -29.78
N PRO A 391 -16.20 -0.78 -31.11
CA PRO A 391 -15.35 0.24 -31.75
C PRO A 391 -15.86 1.66 -31.50
N GLY A 392 -14.94 2.60 -31.39
CA GLY A 392 -15.24 4.02 -31.14
C GLY A 392 -14.06 4.91 -31.53
N GLU A 393 -14.08 6.15 -31.05
CA GLU A 393 -13.04 7.13 -31.29
C GLU A 393 -12.77 7.96 -30.04
N VAL A 394 -11.52 8.36 -29.84
CA VAL A 394 -11.11 9.37 -28.87
C VAL A 394 -10.67 10.61 -29.63
N ASP A 395 -11.27 11.75 -29.32
CA ASP A 395 -10.97 13.04 -29.92
C ASP A 395 -10.46 14.03 -28.86
N LEU A 396 -9.29 14.65 -29.09
CA LEU A 396 -8.73 15.68 -28.22
C LEU A 396 -9.56 16.96 -28.17
N ASN A 397 -10.47 17.17 -29.16
CA ASN A 397 -11.36 18.32 -29.18
C ASN A 397 -12.65 18.10 -28.37
N ASP A 398 -12.93 16.89 -27.91
CA ASP A 398 -14.07 16.59 -27.03
C ASP A 398 -13.76 17.00 -25.57
N LEU A 399 -13.56 18.31 -25.37
CA LEU A 399 -13.21 18.91 -24.08
C LEU A 399 -14.43 19.30 -23.23
N ASN A 400 -15.63 19.27 -23.81
CA ASN A 400 -16.90 19.60 -23.16
C ASN A 400 -17.91 18.46 -23.36
N PRO A 401 -17.62 17.27 -22.77
CA PRO A 401 -18.50 16.13 -22.92
C PRO A 401 -19.87 16.39 -22.29
N ASP A 402 -20.91 15.73 -22.82
CA ASP A 402 -22.24 15.77 -22.22
C ASP A 402 -22.21 15.15 -20.83
N MET A 403 -22.33 15.98 -19.80
CA MET A 403 -22.28 15.58 -18.40
C MET A 403 -23.41 14.64 -18.01
N THR A 404 -24.53 14.62 -18.75
CA THR A 404 -25.65 13.68 -18.49
C THR A 404 -25.29 12.24 -18.83
N ALA A 405 -24.23 12.00 -19.61
CA ALA A 405 -23.74 10.69 -19.96
C ALA A 405 -22.86 10.03 -18.87
N PHE A 406 -22.44 10.80 -17.83
CA PHE A 406 -21.61 10.32 -16.73
C PHE A 406 -22.47 9.73 -15.61
N GLN A 407 -23.07 8.58 -15.87
CA GLN A 407 -24.05 7.94 -14.97
C GLN A 407 -23.49 6.80 -14.13
N TYR A 408 -22.28 6.31 -14.46
CA TYR A 408 -21.65 5.23 -13.72
C TYR A 408 -20.93 5.75 -12.49
N GLN A 409 -20.90 4.95 -11.43
CA GLN A 409 -20.25 5.28 -10.16
C GLN A 409 -19.30 4.17 -9.77
N TYR A 410 -18.12 4.55 -9.30
CA TYR A 410 -17.13 3.61 -8.75
C TYR A 410 -16.84 2.42 -9.66
N VAL A 411 -16.66 2.67 -10.97
CA VAL A 411 -16.33 1.63 -11.94
C VAL A 411 -14.98 0.99 -11.56
N PRO A 412 -14.92 -0.32 -11.33
CA PRO A 412 -13.68 -0.97 -10.96
C PRO A 412 -12.65 -0.94 -12.09
N VAL A 413 -11.39 -0.67 -11.73
CA VAL A 413 -10.25 -0.58 -12.66
C VAL A 413 -9.09 -1.47 -12.23
N ALA A 414 -8.99 -1.78 -10.95
CA ALA A 414 -8.05 -2.75 -10.43
C ALA A 414 -8.70 -3.65 -9.40
N VAL A 415 -8.42 -4.94 -9.49
CA VAL A 415 -8.99 -5.98 -8.62
C VAL A 415 -7.88 -6.93 -8.16
N SER A 416 -7.82 -7.22 -6.87
CA SER A 416 -7.03 -8.31 -6.32
C SER A 416 -7.88 -9.57 -6.14
N MET A 417 -7.26 -10.71 -6.36
CA MET A 417 -7.85 -12.03 -6.20
C MET A 417 -6.93 -12.90 -5.36
N GLU A 418 -7.49 -13.61 -4.38
CA GLU A 418 -6.77 -14.57 -3.55
C GLU A 418 -7.59 -15.83 -3.39
N GLY A 419 -6.98 -16.99 -3.63
CA GLY A 419 -7.69 -18.26 -3.51
C GLY A 419 -7.00 -19.41 -4.22
N VAL A 420 -7.79 -20.44 -4.51
CA VAL A 420 -7.41 -21.60 -5.32
C VAL A 420 -8.01 -21.43 -6.70
N PHE A 421 -7.18 -21.35 -7.72
CA PHE A 421 -7.59 -21.11 -9.10
C PHE A 421 -7.69 -22.41 -9.90
N GLN A 422 -8.61 -22.45 -10.87
CA GLN A 422 -8.72 -23.52 -11.84
C GLN A 422 -7.91 -23.20 -13.08
N SER A 423 -7.13 -24.16 -13.56
CA SER A 423 -6.34 -24.02 -14.78
C SER A 423 -7.22 -23.77 -16.00
N ALA A 424 -6.81 -22.82 -16.82
CA ALA A 424 -7.42 -22.60 -18.14
C ALA A 424 -7.19 -23.77 -19.10
N PHE A 425 -6.24 -24.65 -18.77
CA PHE A 425 -5.87 -25.83 -19.55
C PHE A 425 -6.31 -27.15 -18.88
N ALA A 426 -7.12 -27.12 -17.84
CA ALA A 426 -7.53 -28.31 -17.07
C ALA A 426 -8.11 -29.45 -17.92
N HIS A 427 -8.68 -29.14 -19.10
CA HIS A 427 -9.32 -30.07 -20.03
C HIS A 427 -8.73 -29.98 -21.45
N ARG A 428 -7.53 -29.43 -21.59
CA ARG A 428 -6.80 -29.31 -22.86
C ARG A 428 -5.56 -30.21 -22.85
N MET A 429 -5.05 -30.53 -24.02
CA MET A 429 -3.73 -31.16 -24.16
C MET A 429 -2.66 -30.10 -23.97
N MET A 430 -1.47 -30.56 -23.57
CA MET A 430 -0.29 -29.70 -23.49
C MET A 430 0.07 -29.19 -24.89
N PRO A 431 0.31 -27.87 -25.06
CA PRO A 431 0.73 -27.34 -26.34
C PRO A 431 2.06 -27.93 -26.83
N GLU A 432 2.21 -28.04 -28.13
CA GLU A 432 3.49 -28.44 -28.75
C GLU A 432 4.60 -27.43 -28.44
N GLY A 433 5.86 -27.90 -28.35
CA GLY A 433 7.02 -27.04 -28.06
C GLY A 433 7.23 -26.72 -26.58
N ILE A 434 6.48 -27.35 -25.68
CA ILE A 434 6.69 -27.28 -24.24
C ILE A 434 7.31 -28.58 -23.75
N GLU A 435 8.35 -28.45 -22.91
CA GLU A 435 8.95 -29.56 -22.16
C GLU A 435 8.43 -29.55 -20.73
N SER A 436 7.86 -30.68 -20.31
CA SER A 436 7.38 -30.88 -18.94
C SER A 436 7.46 -32.34 -18.53
N ASP A 437 8.10 -32.58 -17.40
CA ASP A 437 8.15 -33.91 -16.77
C ASP A 437 6.93 -34.20 -15.89
N GLU A 438 6.07 -33.17 -15.66
CA GLU A 438 4.88 -33.27 -14.81
C GLU A 438 3.59 -33.20 -15.63
N PRO A 439 2.52 -33.89 -15.15
CA PRO A 439 1.19 -33.74 -15.75
C PRO A 439 0.64 -32.33 -15.52
N ILE A 440 -0.25 -31.88 -16.40
CA ILE A 440 -0.97 -30.59 -16.28
C ILE A 440 -1.65 -30.51 -14.92
N ARG A 441 -1.29 -29.51 -14.12
CA ARG A 441 -1.98 -29.20 -12.87
C ARG A 441 -3.30 -28.51 -13.17
N LYS A 442 -4.40 -29.06 -12.63
CA LYS A 442 -5.76 -28.59 -12.90
C LYS A 442 -6.20 -27.50 -11.92
N THR A 443 -5.62 -27.48 -10.73
CA THR A 443 -5.94 -26.55 -9.64
C THR A 443 -4.65 -26.02 -9.01
N SER A 444 -4.70 -24.77 -8.59
CA SER A 444 -3.53 -24.13 -7.95
C SER A 444 -3.41 -24.49 -6.47
N ALA A 445 -2.22 -24.30 -5.90
CA ALA A 445 -2.10 -23.97 -4.49
C ALA A 445 -2.80 -22.62 -4.22
N ARG A 446 -3.06 -22.27 -2.94
CA ARG A 446 -3.56 -20.92 -2.62
C ARG A 446 -2.54 -19.88 -3.07
N THR A 447 -2.95 -18.99 -3.97
CA THR A 447 -2.09 -17.95 -4.53
C THR A 447 -2.86 -16.67 -4.76
N ARG A 448 -2.18 -15.64 -5.25
CA ARG A 448 -2.69 -14.28 -5.39
C ARG A 448 -2.48 -13.76 -6.80
N GLN A 449 -3.43 -12.98 -7.27
CA GLN A 449 -3.33 -12.27 -8.54
C GLN A 449 -3.88 -10.85 -8.39
N ILE A 450 -3.34 -9.92 -9.17
CA ILE A 450 -3.88 -8.56 -9.32
C ILE A 450 -4.08 -8.30 -10.80
N VAL A 451 -5.24 -7.76 -11.16
CA VAL A 451 -5.54 -7.32 -12.52
C VAL A 451 -5.83 -5.82 -12.49
N VAL A 452 -5.17 -5.09 -13.38
CA VAL A 452 -5.28 -3.64 -13.55
C VAL A 452 -5.65 -3.35 -15.00
N GLY A 453 -6.65 -2.52 -15.24
CA GLY A 453 -7.22 -2.21 -16.56
C GLY A 453 -6.42 -1.22 -17.40
N SER A 454 -5.19 -0.90 -17.03
CA SER A 454 -4.26 -0.09 -17.84
C SER A 454 -2.82 -0.26 -17.39
N GLY A 455 -1.91 -0.41 -18.34
CA GLY A 455 -0.47 -0.38 -18.10
C GLY A 455 0.03 0.97 -17.60
N SER A 456 -0.62 2.08 -18.02
CA SER A 456 -0.22 3.45 -17.67
C SER A 456 -0.04 3.68 -16.16
N ILE A 457 -0.74 2.92 -15.32
CA ILE A 457 -0.66 3.02 -13.85
C ILE A 457 0.72 2.62 -13.33
N LEU A 458 1.42 1.72 -14.03
CA LEU A 458 2.73 1.20 -13.65
C LEU A 458 3.90 1.78 -14.46
N LEU A 459 3.59 2.69 -15.38
CA LEU A 459 4.58 3.31 -16.26
C LEU A 459 4.95 4.71 -15.79
N ASN A 460 6.13 5.14 -16.18
CA ASN A 460 6.58 6.51 -16.02
C ASN A 460 6.73 7.21 -17.38
N GLU A 461 6.46 8.51 -17.41
CA GLU A 461 6.79 9.34 -18.55
C GLU A 461 8.29 9.62 -18.63
N THR A 462 8.75 10.00 -19.81
CA THR A 462 10.11 10.48 -20.03
C THR A 462 10.11 11.94 -20.49
N GLN A 463 11.07 12.72 -20.01
CA GLN A 463 11.26 14.10 -20.42
C GLN A 463 12.74 14.36 -20.73
N LYS A 464 13.03 14.78 -21.97
CA LYS A 464 14.42 15.00 -22.43
C LYS A 464 15.36 13.81 -22.16
N GLY A 465 14.85 12.59 -22.33
CA GLY A 465 15.61 11.36 -22.09
C GLY A 465 15.79 10.96 -20.62
N GLN A 466 15.16 11.67 -19.69
CA GLN A 466 15.15 11.30 -18.26
C GLN A 466 13.78 10.76 -17.88
N ALA A 467 13.76 9.66 -17.12
CA ALA A 467 12.54 9.11 -16.55
C ALA A 467 12.00 10.05 -15.47
N LEU A 468 10.73 10.39 -15.57
CA LEU A 468 10.00 11.09 -14.51
C LEU A 468 9.52 10.08 -13.45
N PRO A 469 9.25 10.52 -12.22
CA PRO A 469 8.65 9.63 -11.23
C PRO A 469 7.29 9.09 -11.70
N MET A 470 7.02 7.83 -11.48
CA MET A 470 5.74 7.19 -11.80
C MET A 470 4.58 7.89 -11.07
N GLY A 471 3.54 8.28 -11.79
CA GLY A 471 2.44 9.09 -11.26
C GLY A 471 2.77 10.59 -11.09
N TYR A 472 3.82 11.09 -11.72
CA TYR A 472 4.11 12.52 -11.75
C TYR A 472 3.45 13.18 -12.97
N ASP A 473 2.53 14.09 -12.70
CA ASP A 473 1.95 14.93 -13.75
C ASP A 473 2.81 16.17 -13.99
N ARG A 474 3.44 16.22 -15.15
CA ARG A 474 4.36 17.31 -15.55
C ARG A 474 3.68 18.67 -15.71
N TYR A 475 2.37 18.71 -15.95
CA TYR A 475 1.63 19.96 -16.18
C TYR A 475 1.23 20.63 -14.88
N SER A 476 0.70 19.87 -13.93
CA SER A 476 0.35 20.38 -12.61
C SER A 476 1.52 20.34 -11.61
N GLY A 477 2.59 19.60 -11.92
CA GLY A 477 3.69 19.33 -11.00
C GLY A 477 3.28 18.45 -9.81
N MET A 478 2.13 17.78 -9.89
CA MET A 478 1.62 16.93 -8.84
C MET A 478 2.17 15.51 -8.94
N GLN A 479 2.42 14.91 -7.78
CA GLN A 479 2.83 13.52 -7.63
C GLN A 479 1.66 12.72 -7.06
N PHE A 480 1.22 11.68 -7.77
CA PHE A 480 0.17 10.74 -7.34
C PHE A 480 0.78 9.46 -6.77
N SER A 481 -0.06 8.59 -6.20
CA SER A 481 0.38 7.41 -5.43
C SER A 481 0.69 6.16 -6.28
N ASN A 482 0.97 6.30 -7.56
CA ASN A 482 1.26 5.17 -8.46
C ASN A 482 2.45 4.32 -7.98
N ARG A 483 3.52 4.97 -7.55
CA ARG A 483 4.72 4.30 -7.04
C ARG A 483 4.43 3.46 -5.79
N ASP A 484 3.65 4.01 -4.86
CA ASP A 484 3.22 3.29 -3.65
C ASP A 484 2.28 2.13 -4.00
N PHE A 485 1.37 2.33 -4.97
CA PHE A 485 0.48 1.27 -5.45
C PHE A 485 1.28 0.08 -6.01
N ALA A 486 2.23 0.33 -6.90
CA ALA A 486 3.06 -0.71 -7.50
C ALA A 486 3.85 -1.50 -6.45
N ALA A 487 4.53 -0.80 -5.52
CA ALA A 487 5.29 -1.43 -4.45
C ALA A 487 4.40 -2.27 -3.52
N ASN A 488 3.26 -1.72 -3.09
CA ASN A 488 2.32 -2.43 -2.22
C ASN A 488 1.65 -3.62 -2.90
N ALA A 489 1.29 -3.49 -4.18
CA ALA A 489 0.71 -4.58 -4.96
C ALA A 489 1.68 -5.78 -5.02
N LEU A 490 2.96 -5.51 -5.29
CA LEU A 490 3.95 -6.57 -5.38
C LEU A 490 4.32 -7.15 -4.01
N LEU A 491 4.42 -6.32 -2.99
CA LEU A 491 4.58 -6.79 -1.61
C LEU A 491 3.42 -7.71 -1.19
N TRP A 492 2.17 -7.36 -1.55
CA TRP A 492 1.02 -8.21 -1.25
C TRP A 492 1.05 -9.53 -2.02
N LEU A 493 1.42 -9.51 -3.31
CA LEU A 493 1.53 -10.72 -4.12
C LEU A 493 2.55 -11.73 -3.58
N THR A 494 3.63 -11.23 -2.99
CA THR A 494 4.77 -12.04 -2.54
C THR A 494 4.78 -12.30 -1.03
N ASP A 495 3.85 -11.69 -0.28
CA ASP A 495 3.79 -11.77 1.17
C ASP A 495 3.33 -13.15 1.65
N SER A 496 4.27 -13.98 2.05
CA SER A 496 4.01 -15.28 2.67
C SER A 496 3.75 -15.20 4.18
N GLU A 497 4.11 -14.11 4.83
CA GLU A 497 4.09 -13.95 6.28
C GLU A 497 2.92 -13.09 6.78
N GLY A 498 2.15 -12.49 5.89
CA GLY A 498 1.01 -11.63 6.21
C GLY A 498 1.41 -10.24 6.70
N LEU A 499 2.63 -9.79 6.41
CA LEU A 499 3.15 -8.50 6.89
C LEU A 499 2.36 -7.32 6.32
N ILE A 500 1.94 -7.39 5.05
CA ILE A 500 1.19 -6.28 4.46
C ILE A 500 -0.19 -6.12 5.10
N SER A 501 -0.74 -7.18 5.71
CA SER A 501 -2.01 -7.11 6.45
C SER A 501 -1.92 -6.20 7.69
N LEU A 502 -0.71 -5.90 8.19
CA LEU A 502 -0.48 -4.92 9.26
C LEU A 502 -1.02 -3.53 8.90
N ARG A 503 -1.08 -3.22 7.61
CA ARG A 503 -1.67 -1.97 7.10
C ARG A 503 -3.18 -1.94 7.22
N GLU A 504 -3.86 -3.09 7.39
CA GLU A 504 -5.31 -3.13 7.62
C GLU A 504 -5.69 -2.62 9.01
N LYS A 505 -4.76 -2.65 9.97
CA LYS A 505 -5.00 -2.14 11.31
C LYS A 505 -5.32 -0.65 11.24
N SER A 506 -6.59 -0.27 11.42
CA SER A 506 -6.99 1.13 11.49
C SER A 506 -6.99 1.58 12.92
N VAL A 507 -6.22 2.58 13.18
CA VAL A 507 -6.25 3.29 14.43
C VAL A 507 -7.16 4.50 14.25
N VAL A 508 -8.40 4.39 14.67
CA VAL A 508 -9.30 5.54 14.67
C VAL A 508 -8.87 6.49 15.77
N LEU A 509 -8.00 7.44 15.43
CA LEU A 509 -7.68 8.54 16.32
C LEU A 509 -8.95 9.37 16.54
N ARG A 510 -9.65 9.08 17.61
CA ARG A 510 -10.81 9.87 18.05
C ARG A 510 -10.31 11.22 18.56
N LEU A 511 -10.10 12.14 17.63
CA LEU A 511 -9.79 13.53 17.99
C LEU A 511 -10.94 14.09 18.83
N LEU A 512 -10.57 14.77 19.90
CA LEU A 512 -11.55 15.46 20.74
C LEU A 512 -12.24 16.53 19.85
N ASN A 513 -13.54 16.44 19.69
CA ASN A 513 -14.29 17.47 18.99
C ASN A 513 -14.32 18.71 19.88
N ASP A 514 -13.44 19.68 19.61
CA ASP A 514 -13.25 20.88 20.43
C ASP A 514 -14.55 21.63 20.68
N LYS A 515 -15.46 21.65 19.72
CA LYS A 515 -16.77 22.29 19.84
C LYS A 515 -17.64 21.58 20.87
N ARG A 516 -17.73 20.24 20.80
CA ARG A 516 -18.45 19.42 21.80
C ARG A 516 -17.75 19.38 23.16
N ALA A 517 -16.42 19.42 23.19
CA ALA A 517 -15.66 19.50 24.44
C ALA A 517 -15.91 20.82 25.15
N HIS A 518 -16.00 21.93 24.42
CA HIS A 518 -16.32 23.24 24.97
C HIS A 518 -17.79 23.33 25.47
N GLU A 519 -18.74 22.83 24.70
CA GLU A 519 -20.17 22.78 25.06
C GLU A 519 -20.43 21.91 26.30
N LYS A 520 -19.72 20.79 26.47
CA LYS A 520 -19.93 19.85 27.58
C LYS A 520 -18.92 19.99 28.71
N ARG A 521 -18.05 21.00 28.67
CA ARG A 521 -16.95 21.19 29.63
C ARG A 521 -17.42 21.13 31.08
N VAL A 522 -18.48 21.86 31.41
CA VAL A 522 -19.03 21.90 32.78
C VAL A 522 -19.61 20.56 33.20
N GLN A 523 -20.30 19.85 32.30
CA GLN A 523 -20.85 18.52 32.60
C GLN A 523 -19.75 17.52 32.88
N VAL A 524 -18.69 17.50 32.06
CA VAL A 524 -17.53 16.59 32.25
C VAL A 524 -16.80 16.92 33.55
N GLN A 525 -16.60 18.21 33.87
CA GLN A 525 -15.98 18.63 35.13
C GLN A 525 -16.80 18.21 36.35
N VAL A 526 -18.11 18.41 36.32
CA VAL A 526 -19.02 18.01 37.42
C VAL A 526 -18.98 16.48 37.62
N ILE A 527 -19.11 15.71 36.52
CA ILE A 527 -19.10 14.25 36.61
C ILE A 527 -17.74 13.73 37.12
N SER A 528 -16.62 14.22 36.59
CA SER A 528 -15.29 13.78 36.96
C SER A 528 -14.91 14.15 38.42
N THR A 529 -15.55 15.18 38.99
CA THR A 529 -15.30 15.59 40.40
C THR A 529 -16.25 14.90 41.37
N ILE A 530 -17.55 14.86 41.04
CA ILE A 530 -18.59 14.37 41.95
C ILE A 530 -18.62 12.83 41.98
N LEU A 531 -18.41 12.14 40.85
CA LEU A 531 -18.53 10.69 40.75
C LEU A 531 -17.52 9.94 41.65
N PRO A 532 -16.22 10.27 41.65
CA PRO A 532 -15.26 9.63 42.57
C PRO A 532 -15.59 9.83 44.05
N VAL A 533 -16.02 11.04 44.42
CA VAL A 533 -16.41 11.38 45.80
C VAL A 533 -17.65 10.60 46.22
N ALA A 534 -18.65 10.49 45.34
CA ALA A 534 -19.88 9.73 45.60
C ALA A 534 -19.55 8.22 45.78
N ILE A 535 -18.69 7.65 44.91
CA ILE A 535 -18.25 6.25 45.04
C ILE A 535 -17.55 6.02 46.38
N LEU A 536 -16.64 6.88 46.78
CA LEU A 536 -15.95 6.78 48.06
C LEU A 536 -16.93 6.91 49.27
N ALA A 537 -17.91 7.81 49.19
CA ALA A 537 -18.94 7.95 50.21
C ALA A 537 -19.82 6.69 50.33
N ILE A 538 -20.19 6.08 49.17
CA ILE A 538 -20.97 4.83 49.14
C ILE A 538 -20.16 3.68 49.78
N ILE A 539 -18.89 3.53 49.35
CA ILE A 539 -18.00 2.48 49.92
C ILE A 539 -17.83 2.72 51.42
N GLY A 540 -17.57 3.95 51.87
CA GLY A 540 -17.46 4.31 53.28
C GLY A 540 -18.74 4.00 54.05
N GLY A 541 -19.91 4.32 53.48
CA GLY A 541 -21.23 4.00 54.06
C GLY A 541 -21.45 2.48 54.21
N ILE A 542 -21.11 1.71 53.18
CA ILE A 542 -21.18 0.22 53.24
C ILE A 542 -20.28 -0.32 54.32
N VAL A 543 -19.06 0.16 54.40
CA VAL A 543 -18.10 -0.27 55.44
C VAL A 543 -18.62 0.05 56.86
N LEU A 544 -19.19 1.25 57.05
CA LEU A 544 -19.80 1.65 58.34
C LEU A 544 -20.99 0.76 58.69
N VAL A 545 -21.89 0.48 57.76
CA VAL A 545 -23.06 -0.40 57.98
C VAL A 545 -22.62 -1.83 58.30
N VAL A 546 -21.67 -2.38 57.56
CA VAL A 546 -21.11 -3.73 57.82
C VAL A 546 -20.42 -3.77 59.18
N ARG A 547 -19.65 -2.74 59.53
CA ARG A 547 -18.98 -2.64 60.84
C ARG A 547 -20.00 -2.52 61.99
N LYS A 548 -21.05 -1.70 61.82
CA LYS A 548 -22.13 -1.56 62.79
C LYS A 548 -22.85 -2.88 63.03
N ARG A 549 -23.24 -3.59 61.95
CA ARG A 549 -23.89 -4.92 62.05
C ARG A 549 -23.01 -6.00 62.68
N LYS A 550 -21.68 -5.91 62.49
CA LYS A 550 -20.74 -6.88 63.04
C LYS A 550 -20.44 -6.66 64.52
N TYR A 551 -20.53 -5.42 65.04
CA TYR A 551 -20.18 -5.06 66.43
C TYR A 551 -21.41 -4.75 67.32
N GLU A 552 -22.62 -4.58 66.75
CA GLU A 552 -23.87 -4.48 67.53
C GLU A 552 -24.57 -5.85 67.76
N ARG A 553 -23.99 -6.96 67.24
CA ARG A 553 -24.46 -8.33 67.51
C ARG A 553 -23.61 -9.05 68.55
N VAL A 554 -23.10 -8.34 69.54
CA VAL A 554 -22.50 -8.92 70.76
C VAL A 554 -23.36 -8.52 71.96
#